data_8231d0bc59985fa828d815f93fcce7d9
#
_entry.id   8231d0bc59985fa828d815f93fcce7d9
#
_cell.length_a   1.000
_cell.length_b   1.000
_cell.length_c   1.000
_cell.angle_alpha   90.00
_cell.angle_beta   90.00
_cell.angle_gamma   90.00
#
_symmetry.space_group_name_H-M   'P 1'
#
loop_
_entity.id
_entity.type
_entity.pdbx_description
1 polymer ?
#
loop_
_entity_poly.entity_id
_entity_poly.type
_entity_poly.pdbx_seq_one_letter_code
_entity_poly.pdbx_strand_id
1 'polypeptide(L)'
;MSHLGPGAEAERGEQEVSAGADWAKSAARGPLNRAGRGGAGPGAESPEEPAMAGPGRARGGRPRPVLLLLLLLHLRWPPVASAASARWSGPGTTPHLQSIFLGRCAEQTVLQNPELRDKNCTAIWEAFKVVLDKDPCSVRPSDYDLFINLSRHSIPRDKSLFWENNHLLVMSYAENGHRVVPLCNVLYGRLGDFLNWCRQTNASGLDYQSCPTSEDCENNPVDSFWRSASIQYARDSSGVINVMLNGSEPAGAYPVKGFFADFEIPYLQKDKITRIDIWVMHEIRGPKVESCGEGSVKLLEERLDRMGFQHSCIDDYPPVKLLQCLEHSTHPDCALSSAAASTQREAFYAEQGAYFIFPLLAAFTSVAQM
;
A
#
# COMPACT_ATOMS: atom_id res chain seq x y z
N MET A 1 -48.79 12.00 -38.87
CA MET A 1 -48.24 13.20 -39.59
C MET A 1 -47.43 13.97 -38.59
N SER A 2 -46.08 13.81 -38.71
CA SER A 2 -45.06 14.86 -38.77
C SER A 2 -44.82 15.65 -37.48
N HIS A 3 -43.66 15.81 -36.88
CA HIS A 3 -42.29 15.85 -37.39
C HIS A 3 -41.32 15.59 -36.23
N LEU A 4 -40.24 14.89 -36.58
CA LEU A 4 -38.95 14.75 -35.87
C LEU A 4 -38.19 16.08 -35.88
N GLY A 5 -37.40 16.30 -34.82
CA GLY A 5 -36.28 17.24 -34.83
C GLY A 5 -35.16 16.73 -33.92
N PRO A 6 -33.91 16.64 -34.34
CA PRO A 6 -32.85 15.94 -33.68
C PRO A 6 -31.90 16.86 -32.91
N GLY A 7 -31.18 16.27 -31.95
CA GLY A 7 -29.79 16.65 -31.71
C GLY A 7 -29.52 17.56 -30.54
N ALA A 8 -28.93 16.99 -29.51
CA ALA A 8 -27.78 17.54 -28.80
C ALA A 8 -27.05 16.36 -28.13
N GLU A 9 -26.11 15.77 -28.87
CA GLU A 9 -25.00 14.99 -28.28
C GLU A 9 -24.12 15.96 -27.53
N ALA A 10 -24.14 15.85 -26.20
CA ALA A 10 -23.15 16.48 -25.36
C ALA A 10 -21.97 15.51 -25.24
N GLU A 11 -20.88 15.85 -25.90
CA GLU A 11 -19.54 15.28 -25.68
C GLU A 11 -19.20 15.40 -24.17
N ARG A 12 -19.30 14.30 -23.47
CA ARG A 12 -18.70 14.12 -22.14
C ARG A 12 -17.27 13.65 -22.39
N GLY A 13 -16.32 14.57 -22.30
CA GLY A 13 -14.91 14.25 -22.22
C GLY A 13 -14.65 13.31 -21.04
N GLU A 14 -14.20 12.11 -21.36
CA GLU A 14 -13.72 11.12 -20.40
C GLU A 14 -12.42 11.63 -19.78
N GLN A 15 -12.50 12.20 -18.59
CA GLN A 15 -11.33 12.27 -17.71
C GLN A 15 -11.19 10.90 -17.03
N GLU A 16 -10.42 10.02 -17.64
CA GLU A 16 -9.87 8.84 -16.99
C GLU A 16 -8.86 9.29 -15.91
N VAL A 17 -9.34 9.46 -14.70
CA VAL A 17 -8.47 9.58 -13.52
C VAL A 17 -8.07 8.17 -13.12
N SER A 18 -6.81 7.81 -13.36
CA SER A 18 -6.27 6.48 -13.08
C SER A 18 -6.16 6.25 -11.56
N ALA A 19 -7.07 5.48 -11.01
CA ALA A 19 -7.04 5.05 -9.60
C ALA A 19 -5.82 4.17 -9.24
N GLY A 20 -5.10 3.64 -10.25
CA GLY A 20 -3.86 2.87 -10.04
C GLY A 20 -2.65 3.72 -9.65
N ALA A 21 -2.63 5.03 -10.00
CA ALA A 21 -1.49 5.90 -9.77
C ALA A 21 -1.27 6.24 -8.27
N ASP A 22 -2.31 6.24 -7.46
CA ASP A 22 -2.21 6.67 -6.06
C ASP A 22 -1.65 5.59 -5.14
N TRP A 23 -1.92 4.31 -5.42
CA TRP A 23 -1.28 3.22 -4.70
C TRP A 23 0.24 3.20 -4.94
N ALA A 24 0.69 3.36 -6.19
CA ALA A 24 2.10 3.44 -6.55
C ALA A 24 2.80 4.67 -5.94
N LYS A 25 2.11 5.81 -5.82
CA LYS A 25 2.62 7.02 -5.16
C LYS A 25 2.72 6.86 -3.65
N SER A 26 1.81 6.12 -3.03
CA SER A 26 1.89 5.77 -1.60
C SER A 26 3.03 4.80 -1.33
N ALA A 27 3.26 3.82 -2.19
CA ALA A 27 4.37 2.87 -2.09
C ALA A 27 5.76 3.51 -2.32
N ALA A 28 5.84 4.59 -3.11
CA ALA A 28 7.11 5.31 -3.39
C ALA A 28 7.58 6.22 -2.24
N ARG A 29 6.72 6.54 -1.26
CA ARG A 29 7.10 7.26 -0.06
C ARG A 29 7.52 6.28 1.02
N GLY A 30 8.76 5.82 0.95
CA GLY A 30 9.39 5.01 2.00
C GLY A 30 9.41 5.71 3.36
N PRO A 31 9.65 4.99 4.46
CA PRO A 31 9.63 5.54 5.80
C PRO A 31 10.62 6.71 5.91
N LEU A 32 10.12 7.85 6.41
CA LEU A 32 10.92 9.02 6.74
C LEU A 32 12.03 8.60 7.71
N ASN A 33 13.28 8.66 7.25
CA ASN A 33 14.47 8.46 8.06
C ASN A 33 14.41 9.39 9.28
N ARG A 34 14.25 8.81 10.42
CA ARG A 34 14.38 9.46 11.72
C ARG A 34 15.86 9.77 11.96
N ALA A 35 16.31 10.94 11.50
CA ALA A 35 17.64 11.46 11.83
C ALA A 35 17.67 11.82 13.32
N GLY A 36 18.30 10.97 14.11
CA GLY A 36 18.64 11.25 15.50
C GLY A 36 19.62 12.42 15.59
N ARG A 37 19.23 13.47 16.33
CA ARG A 37 20.16 14.49 16.84
C ARG A 37 20.99 13.86 17.96
N GLY A 38 22.28 13.82 17.77
CA GLY A 38 23.28 13.48 18.80
C GLY A 38 24.53 14.31 18.63
N GLY A 39 24.77 15.20 19.56
CA GLY A 39 25.95 15.69 20.19
C GLY A 39 27.22 15.99 19.40
N ALA A 40 27.60 17.26 19.42
CA ALA A 40 28.91 17.75 19.04
C ALA A 40 30.00 17.35 20.08
N GLY A 41 31.20 17.02 19.58
CA GLY A 41 32.44 16.92 20.33
C GLY A 41 33.64 16.94 19.37
N PRO A 42 34.74 17.63 19.72
CA PRO A 42 35.71 18.22 18.78
C PRO A 42 36.96 17.38 18.52
N GLY A 43 37.53 17.55 17.30
CA GLY A 43 38.96 17.56 17.08
C GLY A 43 39.65 16.22 16.85
N ALA A 44 40.18 16.04 15.63
CA ALA A 44 41.55 15.54 15.41
C ALA A 44 41.94 15.66 13.93
N GLU A 45 43.05 16.23 13.75
CA GLU A 45 43.95 16.57 12.66
C GLU A 45 44.05 15.54 11.53
N SER A 46 44.25 16.10 10.31
CA SER A 46 44.81 15.45 9.12
C SER A 46 46.33 15.29 9.26
N PRO A 47 46.93 14.32 8.57
CA PRO A 47 48.29 14.51 8.09
C PRO A 47 48.39 14.59 6.56
N GLU A 48 49.29 15.47 6.19
CA GLU A 48 49.69 15.93 4.88
C GLU A 48 50.32 14.82 3.98
N GLU A 49 50.18 15.04 2.67
CA GLU A 49 51.00 14.49 1.59
C GLU A 49 52.46 14.94 1.64
N PRO A 50 53.41 14.21 1.07
CA PRO A 50 54.59 14.86 0.52
C PRO A 50 54.68 14.73 -1.00
N ALA A 51 54.85 15.90 -1.61
CA ALA A 51 55.25 16.10 -2.99
C ALA A 51 56.72 15.69 -3.18
N MET A 52 57.03 15.13 -4.33
CA MET A 52 58.42 15.04 -4.81
C MET A 52 58.53 15.34 -6.30
N ALA A 53 59.46 16.23 -6.58
CA ALA A 53 59.89 16.98 -7.70
C ALA A 53 60.36 16.15 -8.93
N GLY A 54 60.26 16.77 -10.14
CA GLY A 54 60.99 16.42 -11.36
C GLY A 54 62.47 16.78 -11.25
N PRO A 55 63.30 16.81 -12.31
CA PRO A 55 63.05 17.29 -13.67
C PRO A 55 63.79 16.47 -14.78
N GLY A 56 63.60 16.83 -16.08
CA GLY A 56 64.43 16.31 -17.15
C GLY A 56 64.04 16.79 -18.57
N ARG A 57 64.65 17.92 -18.99
CA ARG A 57 64.63 18.41 -20.35
C ARG A 57 65.62 17.61 -21.25
N ALA A 58 65.23 17.22 -22.45
CA ALA A 58 66.14 17.06 -23.56
C ALA A 58 65.52 17.48 -24.92
N ARG A 59 66.29 18.25 -25.64
CA ARG A 59 66.03 18.88 -26.95
C ARG A 59 66.18 17.87 -28.11
N GLY A 60 65.48 18.12 -29.21
CA GLY A 60 66.09 18.02 -30.51
C GLY A 60 65.31 17.25 -31.56
N GLY A 61 65.01 17.90 -32.65
CA GLY A 61 64.94 17.27 -33.99
C GLY A 61 63.61 17.34 -34.71
N ARG A 62 63.43 18.39 -35.53
CA ARG A 62 62.51 18.36 -36.68
C ARG A 62 63.16 17.59 -37.83
N PRO A 63 62.43 16.80 -38.60
CA PRO A 63 62.44 16.97 -40.05
C PRO A 63 61.05 17.09 -40.66
N ARG A 64 61.07 17.57 -41.88
CA ARG A 64 60.07 18.10 -42.79
C ARG A 64 59.04 17.07 -43.32
N PRO A 65 57.98 17.54 -43.98
CA PRO A 65 56.78 16.78 -44.23
C PRO A 65 56.87 15.94 -45.50
N VAL A 66 56.44 14.67 -45.41
CA VAL A 66 56.06 13.86 -46.54
C VAL A 66 54.54 13.81 -46.62
N LEU A 67 54.07 14.46 -47.67
CA LEU A 67 52.67 14.47 -48.05
C LEU A 67 52.27 13.07 -48.52
N LEU A 68 51.65 12.26 -47.69
CA LEU A 68 51.03 11.00 -48.11
C LEU A 68 49.51 11.15 -48.07
N LEU A 69 48.95 11.30 -49.24
CA LEU A 69 47.52 11.36 -49.52
C LEU A 69 46.90 9.99 -49.24
N LEU A 70 46.46 9.74 -48.03
CA LEU A 70 45.62 8.59 -47.71
C LEU A 70 44.18 9.04 -47.72
N LEU A 71 43.49 8.76 -48.82
CA LEU A 71 42.04 8.71 -48.95
C LEU A 71 41.54 7.62 -47.98
N LEU A 72 41.34 7.96 -46.72
CA LEU A 72 40.53 7.17 -45.81
C LEU A 72 39.05 7.41 -46.15
N LEU A 73 38.51 6.44 -46.87
CA LEU A 73 37.07 6.21 -46.96
C LEU A 73 36.51 6.21 -45.55
N HIS A 74 35.91 7.32 -45.15
CA HIS A 74 35.05 7.39 -44.01
C HIS A 74 33.79 6.60 -44.32
N LEU A 75 33.82 5.28 -44.15
CA LEU A 75 32.61 4.51 -43.86
C LEU A 75 32.06 5.04 -42.54
N ARG A 76 31.21 6.08 -42.64
CA ARG A 76 30.30 6.42 -41.57
C ARG A 76 29.35 5.24 -41.44
N TRP A 77 29.67 4.31 -40.53
CA TRP A 77 28.63 3.48 -39.95
C TRP A 77 27.61 4.45 -39.33
N PRO A 78 26.32 4.33 -39.71
CA PRO A 78 25.30 5.07 -38.99
C PRO A 78 25.45 4.63 -37.50
N PRO A 79 25.35 5.60 -36.57
CA PRO A 79 25.25 5.22 -35.17
C PRO A 79 24.07 4.23 -35.09
N VAL A 80 24.33 3.02 -34.60
CA VAL A 80 23.26 2.12 -34.16
C VAL A 80 22.51 2.97 -33.15
N ALA A 81 21.37 3.52 -33.57
CA ALA A 81 20.44 4.13 -32.62
C ALA A 81 20.14 3.02 -31.62
N SER A 82 20.78 3.08 -30.47
CA SER A 82 20.36 2.33 -29.30
C SER A 82 18.90 2.77 -29.14
N ALA A 83 17.98 1.89 -29.51
CA ALA A 83 16.58 2.08 -29.20
C ALA A 83 16.57 2.34 -27.70
N ALA A 84 16.34 3.60 -27.31
CA ALA A 84 16.10 3.93 -25.93
C ALA A 84 14.94 3.02 -25.54
N SER A 85 15.19 2.04 -24.70
CA SER A 85 14.18 1.18 -24.11
C SER A 85 13.12 2.11 -23.56
N ALA A 86 11.89 2.01 -24.05
CA ALA A 86 10.79 2.79 -23.54
C ALA A 86 10.77 2.57 -22.03
N ARG A 87 10.96 3.66 -21.29
CA ARG A 87 11.02 3.57 -19.82
C ARG A 87 9.59 3.56 -19.34
N TRP A 88 9.25 2.55 -18.54
CA TRP A 88 7.95 2.46 -17.88
C TRP A 88 7.74 3.60 -16.88
N SER A 89 6.51 3.90 -16.54
CA SER A 89 6.13 5.01 -15.63
C SER A 89 6.46 4.74 -14.16
N GLY A 90 6.48 3.45 -13.75
CA GLY A 90 6.69 3.06 -12.37
C GLY A 90 8.15 2.79 -11.99
N PRO A 91 8.41 2.62 -10.68
CA PRO A 91 9.73 2.25 -10.18
C PRO A 91 10.11 0.83 -10.61
N GLY A 92 11.42 0.58 -10.80
CA GLY A 92 11.93 -0.73 -11.16
C GLY A 92 11.78 -1.78 -10.07
N THR A 93 12.11 -3.01 -10.42
CA THR A 93 12.06 -4.15 -9.49
C THR A 93 12.85 -3.87 -8.23
N THR A 94 12.26 -4.17 -7.10
CA THR A 94 12.89 -4.04 -5.78
C THR A 94 14.15 -4.91 -5.71
N PRO A 95 15.33 -4.35 -5.38
CA PRO A 95 16.54 -5.13 -5.20
C PRO A 95 16.37 -6.22 -4.13
N HIS A 96 17.01 -7.37 -4.34
CA HIS A 96 16.93 -8.53 -3.42
C HIS A 96 15.51 -9.07 -3.20
N LEU A 97 14.61 -8.91 -4.18
CA LEU A 97 13.20 -9.31 -4.11
C LEU A 97 12.97 -10.68 -3.47
N GLN A 98 13.69 -11.73 -3.92
CA GLN A 98 13.55 -13.07 -3.35
C GLN A 98 13.92 -13.14 -1.86
N SER A 99 15.00 -12.50 -1.46
CA SER A 99 15.45 -12.52 -0.06
C SER A 99 14.46 -11.81 0.85
N ILE A 100 13.92 -10.67 0.39
CA ILE A 100 12.88 -9.92 1.12
C ILE A 100 11.63 -10.76 1.24
N PHE A 101 11.17 -11.36 0.15
CA PHE A 101 9.98 -12.19 0.11
C PHE A 101 10.08 -13.39 1.06
N LEU A 102 11.17 -14.16 0.97
CA LEU A 102 11.40 -15.31 1.83
C LEU A 102 11.59 -14.92 3.31
N GLY A 103 12.27 -13.80 3.57
CA GLY A 103 12.43 -13.25 4.92
C GLY A 103 11.08 -12.87 5.56
N ARG A 104 10.23 -12.17 4.82
CA ARG A 104 8.86 -11.83 5.27
C ARG A 104 8.00 -13.07 5.50
N CYS A 105 8.11 -14.06 4.61
CA CYS A 105 7.38 -15.30 4.78
C CYS A 105 7.81 -16.03 6.06
N ALA A 106 9.11 -16.16 6.30
CA ALA A 106 9.64 -16.78 7.50
C ALA A 106 9.24 -16.01 8.78
N GLU A 107 9.31 -14.67 8.74
CA GLU A 107 8.86 -13.82 9.84
C GLU A 107 7.39 -14.08 10.19
N GLN A 108 6.51 -14.06 9.18
CA GLN A 108 5.09 -14.28 9.36
C GLN A 108 4.76 -15.67 9.88
N THR A 109 5.40 -16.70 9.33
CA THR A 109 5.03 -18.09 9.62
C THR A 109 5.71 -18.65 10.87
N VAL A 110 6.86 -18.11 11.28
CA VAL A 110 7.63 -18.63 12.42
C VAL A 110 7.47 -17.75 13.65
N LEU A 111 7.48 -16.43 13.49
CA LEU A 111 7.56 -15.49 14.60
C LEU A 111 6.20 -14.87 14.95
N GLN A 112 5.47 -14.36 13.96
CA GLN A 112 4.26 -13.57 14.19
C GLN A 112 2.99 -14.42 14.29
N ASN A 113 2.84 -15.41 13.40
CA ASN A 113 1.63 -16.23 13.33
C ASN A 113 1.99 -17.72 13.36
N PRO A 114 2.20 -18.30 14.56
CA PRO A 114 2.58 -19.71 14.72
C PRO A 114 1.62 -20.72 14.07
N GLU A 115 0.36 -20.34 13.85
CA GLU A 115 -0.66 -21.14 13.14
C GLU A 115 -0.34 -21.29 11.65
N LEU A 116 0.57 -20.48 11.09
CA LEU A 116 1.02 -20.56 9.71
C LEU A 116 2.31 -21.38 9.52
N ARG A 117 2.77 -22.10 10.52
CA ARG A 117 4.04 -22.86 10.47
C ARG A 117 4.08 -23.97 9.42
N ASP A 118 2.93 -24.43 8.98
CA ASP A 118 2.80 -25.42 7.91
C ASP A 118 3.01 -24.84 6.51
N LYS A 119 3.04 -23.52 6.37
CA LYS A 119 3.25 -22.83 5.10
C LYS A 119 4.67 -23.02 4.58
N ASN A 120 4.79 -23.49 3.35
CA ASN A 120 6.08 -23.68 2.71
C ASN A 120 6.49 -22.44 1.92
N CYS A 121 7.33 -21.59 2.53
CA CYS A 121 7.79 -20.34 1.93
C CYS A 121 8.52 -20.51 0.60
N THR A 122 9.24 -21.62 0.42
CA THR A 122 9.90 -21.92 -0.85
C THR A 122 8.88 -22.23 -1.94
N ALA A 123 7.87 -23.05 -1.64
CA ALA A 123 6.80 -23.36 -2.61
C ALA A 123 5.98 -22.09 -2.96
N ILE A 124 5.71 -21.22 -1.98
CA ILE A 124 5.03 -19.93 -2.19
C ILE A 124 5.87 -19.04 -3.11
N TRP A 125 7.17 -18.94 -2.90
CA TRP A 125 8.08 -18.19 -3.77
C TRP A 125 8.12 -18.77 -5.20
N GLU A 126 8.24 -20.09 -5.35
CA GLU A 126 8.24 -20.72 -6.67
C GLU A 126 6.94 -20.48 -7.45
N ALA A 127 5.80 -20.44 -6.76
CA ALA A 127 4.51 -20.08 -7.37
C ALA A 127 4.46 -18.58 -7.76
N PHE A 128 5.02 -17.70 -6.95
CA PHE A 128 5.10 -16.26 -7.23
C PHE A 128 6.03 -15.98 -8.42
N LYS A 129 7.19 -16.60 -8.46
CA LYS A 129 8.24 -16.29 -9.42
C LYS A 129 7.83 -16.55 -10.88
N VAL A 130 6.79 -17.34 -11.15
CA VAL A 130 6.27 -17.62 -12.50
C VAL A 130 5.92 -16.33 -13.26
N VAL A 131 5.45 -15.30 -12.55
CA VAL A 131 5.11 -14.00 -13.17
C VAL A 131 6.33 -13.18 -13.57
N LEU A 132 7.51 -13.46 -12.97
CA LEU A 132 8.75 -12.76 -13.25
C LEU A 132 9.33 -13.12 -14.64
N ASP A 133 8.83 -14.18 -15.26
CA ASP A 133 9.25 -14.62 -16.60
C ASP A 133 8.25 -14.17 -17.69
N LYS A 134 7.14 -13.54 -17.30
CA LYS A 134 6.12 -13.07 -18.25
C LYS A 134 6.44 -11.69 -18.80
N ASP A 135 5.88 -11.40 -19.99
CA ASP A 135 5.87 -10.06 -20.51
C ASP A 135 5.17 -9.12 -19.50
N PRO A 136 5.77 -7.96 -19.16
CA PRO A 136 5.29 -7.11 -18.09
C PRO A 136 3.91 -6.47 -18.32
N CYS A 137 3.40 -6.45 -19.56
CA CYS A 137 2.03 -6.03 -19.85
C CYS A 137 1.07 -7.20 -20.12
N SER A 138 1.47 -8.42 -19.80
CA SER A 138 0.67 -9.64 -20.03
C SER A 138 0.47 -10.49 -18.76
N VAL A 139 0.73 -9.91 -17.58
CA VAL A 139 0.53 -10.56 -16.28
C VAL A 139 -0.90 -10.34 -15.82
N ARG A 140 -1.69 -11.42 -15.72
CA ARG A 140 -3.11 -11.37 -15.32
C ARG A 140 -3.28 -11.71 -13.84
N PRO A 141 -4.36 -11.28 -13.18
CA PRO A 141 -4.66 -11.69 -11.80
C PRO A 141 -4.64 -13.21 -11.59
N SER A 142 -5.15 -14.00 -12.57
CA SER A 142 -5.13 -15.46 -12.49
C SER A 142 -3.75 -16.11 -12.49
N ASP A 143 -2.70 -15.37 -12.88
CA ASP A 143 -1.32 -15.86 -12.83
C ASP A 143 -0.81 -15.97 -11.39
N TYR A 144 -1.49 -15.33 -10.44
CA TYR A 144 -1.21 -15.41 -9.01
C TYR A 144 -2.05 -16.46 -8.26
N ASP A 145 -2.96 -17.18 -8.92
CA ASP A 145 -3.89 -18.12 -8.26
C ASP A 145 -3.18 -19.18 -7.42
N LEU A 146 -2.11 -19.77 -7.94
CA LEU A 146 -1.33 -20.77 -7.20
C LEU A 146 -0.63 -20.14 -5.98
N PHE A 147 -0.04 -18.96 -6.17
CA PHE A 147 0.59 -18.18 -5.09
C PHE A 147 -0.42 -17.87 -3.99
N ILE A 148 -1.57 -17.33 -4.34
CA ILE A 148 -2.65 -17.02 -3.39
C ILE A 148 -3.09 -18.28 -2.65
N ASN A 149 -3.36 -19.40 -3.35
CA ASN A 149 -3.80 -20.65 -2.74
C ASN A 149 -2.79 -21.21 -1.73
N LEU A 150 -1.49 -21.15 -2.02
CA LEU A 150 -0.45 -21.63 -1.11
C LEU A 150 -0.26 -20.72 0.11
N SER A 151 -0.44 -19.43 -0.04
CA SER A 151 -0.24 -18.44 1.01
C SER A 151 -1.52 -18.06 1.77
N ARG A 152 -2.68 -18.47 1.26
CA ARG A 152 -3.99 -18.20 1.88
C ARG A 152 -4.10 -18.83 3.27
N HIS A 153 -4.72 -18.10 4.18
CA HIS A 153 -5.10 -18.57 5.53
C HIS A 153 -6.41 -17.90 5.96
N SER A 154 -7.01 -18.38 7.05
CA SER A 154 -8.24 -17.78 7.60
C SER A 154 -7.96 -16.39 8.19
N ILE A 155 -8.88 -15.46 7.95
CA ILE A 155 -8.93 -14.18 8.64
C ILE A 155 -9.91 -14.32 9.80
N PRO A 156 -9.52 -13.96 11.03
CA PRO A 156 -10.45 -14.02 12.17
C PRO A 156 -11.69 -13.16 11.91
N ARG A 157 -12.85 -13.65 12.34
CA ARG A 157 -14.12 -12.94 12.20
C ARG A 157 -14.06 -11.57 12.85
N ASP A 158 -14.70 -10.57 12.25
CA ASP A 158 -14.78 -9.18 12.73
C ASP A 158 -13.41 -8.45 12.74
N LYS A 159 -12.42 -8.92 11.96
CA LYS A 159 -11.07 -8.34 11.95
C LYS A 159 -10.66 -7.70 10.63
N SER A 160 -11.42 -7.87 9.57
CA SER A 160 -11.05 -7.31 8.27
C SER A 160 -11.15 -5.78 8.26
N LEU A 161 -10.12 -5.12 7.71
CA LEU A 161 -10.08 -3.68 7.48
C LEU A 161 -9.68 -3.40 6.04
N PHE A 162 -10.62 -2.88 5.26
CA PHE A 162 -10.43 -2.37 3.90
C PHE A 162 -10.07 -0.89 3.94
N TRP A 163 -9.49 -0.34 2.88
CA TRP A 163 -9.16 1.08 2.82
C TRP A 163 -9.04 1.63 1.40
N GLU A 164 -9.16 2.96 1.29
CA GLU A 164 -8.75 3.73 0.12
C GLU A 164 -7.95 4.96 0.58
N ASN A 165 -6.81 5.22 -0.05
CA ASN A 165 -5.92 6.36 0.18
C ASN A 165 -5.46 6.56 1.65
N ASN A 166 -5.43 5.48 2.45
CA ASN A 166 -5.08 5.50 3.89
C ASN A 166 -4.07 4.43 4.31
N HIS A 167 -3.27 3.89 3.37
CA HIS A 167 -2.42 2.72 3.63
C HIS A 167 -1.54 2.85 4.90
N LEU A 168 -0.80 3.96 5.03
CA LEU A 168 0.10 4.15 6.19
C LEU A 168 -0.67 4.25 7.52
N LEU A 169 -1.81 4.93 7.53
CA LEU A 169 -2.65 5.04 8.72
C LEU A 169 -3.25 3.68 9.11
N VAL A 170 -3.70 2.90 8.13
CA VAL A 170 -4.20 1.53 8.32
C VAL A 170 -3.13 0.63 8.92
N MET A 171 -1.91 0.64 8.37
CA MET A 171 -0.80 -0.13 8.90
C MET A 171 -0.47 0.27 10.34
N SER A 172 -0.33 1.58 10.59
CA SER A 172 -0.05 2.10 11.93
C SER A 172 -1.13 1.69 12.94
N TYR A 173 -2.41 1.74 12.53
CA TYR A 173 -3.52 1.34 13.39
C TYR A 173 -3.52 -0.18 13.67
N ALA A 174 -3.26 -0.98 12.66
CA ALA A 174 -3.19 -2.44 12.82
C ALA A 174 -2.02 -2.87 13.72
N GLU A 175 -0.84 -2.26 13.56
CA GLU A 175 0.36 -2.58 14.33
C GLU A 175 0.25 -2.17 15.81
N ASN A 176 -0.36 -1.02 16.09
CA ASN A 176 -0.46 -0.48 17.46
C ASN A 176 -1.53 -1.13 18.34
N GLY A 177 -2.29 -2.09 17.85
CA GLY A 177 -3.33 -2.68 18.69
C GLY A 177 -3.73 -4.09 18.31
N HIS A 178 -3.27 -4.62 17.19
CA HIS A 178 -3.61 -5.95 16.65
C HIS A 178 -5.14 -6.23 16.62
N ARG A 179 -5.93 -5.15 16.53
CA ARG A 179 -7.40 -5.24 16.60
C ARG A 179 -8.02 -5.59 15.26
N VAL A 180 -7.30 -5.32 14.17
CA VAL A 180 -7.70 -5.52 12.78
C VAL A 180 -6.61 -6.21 11.99
N VAL A 181 -6.97 -6.85 10.90
CA VAL A 181 -6.08 -7.55 9.98
C VAL A 181 -6.35 -7.01 8.58
N PRO A 182 -5.70 -5.92 8.15
CA PRO A 182 -5.82 -5.42 6.77
C PRO A 182 -5.13 -6.36 5.77
N LEU A 183 -5.40 -6.15 4.47
CA LEU A 183 -4.82 -6.96 3.39
C LEU A 183 -3.29 -7.04 3.48
N CYS A 184 -2.60 -5.95 3.82
CA CYS A 184 -1.14 -5.92 3.99
C CYS A 184 -0.62 -6.75 5.19
N ASN A 185 -1.49 -7.24 6.07
CA ASN A 185 -1.14 -8.07 7.23
C ASN A 185 -1.51 -9.55 7.04
N VAL A 186 -2.30 -9.92 6.01
CA VAL A 186 -2.42 -11.33 5.63
C VAL A 186 -1.19 -11.78 4.86
N LEU A 187 -0.83 -13.08 4.94
CA LEU A 187 0.43 -13.57 4.38
C LEU A 187 0.61 -13.19 2.91
N TYR A 188 -0.36 -13.45 2.04
CA TYR A 188 -0.24 -13.12 0.61
C TYR A 188 -0.11 -11.62 0.34
N GLY A 189 -0.78 -10.75 1.11
CA GLY A 189 -0.63 -9.29 1.00
C GLY A 189 0.74 -8.82 1.51
N ARG A 190 1.16 -9.31 2.69
CA ARG A 190 2.45 -8.94 3.31
C ARG A 190 3.65 -9.24 2.42
N LEU A 191 3.58 -10.31 1.64
CA LEU A 191 4.68 -10.73 0.77
C LEU A 191 4.92 -9.75 -0.39
N GLY A 192 3.89 -9.06 -0.89
CA GLY A 192 4.00 -8.08 -1.97
C GLY A 192 4.03 -6.61 -1.52
N ASP A 193 3.78 -6.33 -0.24
CA ASP A 193 3.61 -4.98 0.27
C ASP A 193 4.87 -4.12 0.07
N PHE A 194 4.71 -2.90 -0.50
CA PHE A 194 5.81 -2.00 -0.88
C PHE A 194 6.89 -2.61 -1.79
N LEU A 195 6.59 -3.67 -2.53
CA LEU A 195 7.52 -4.25 -3.48
C LEU A 195 7.06 -4.01 -4.92
N ASN A 196 8.02 -3.88 -5.83
CA ASN A 196 7.80 -3.80 -7.27
C ASN A 196 8.58 -4.91 -7.95
N TRP A 197 8.04 -5.39 -9.07
CA TRP A 197 8.67 -6.44 -9.88
C TRP A 197 8.15 -6.45 -11.30
N CYS A 198 9.06 -6.61 -12.24
CA CYS A 198 8.74 -6.92 -13.63
C CYS A 198 9.96 -7.49 -14.35
N ARG A 199 9.69 -8.18 -15.46
CA ARG A 199 10.71 -8.64 -16.40
C ARG A 199 11.14 -7.50 -17.32
N GLN A 200 12.37 -7.56 -17.83
CA GLN A 200 12.80 -6.74 -18.96
C GLN A 200 12.04 -7.10 -20.23
N THR A 201 11.61 -6.11 -21.02
CA THR A 201 10.82 -6.34 -22.24
C THR A 201 11.61 -7.08 -23.31
N ASN A 202 12.88 -6.73 -23.51
CA ASN A 202 13.70 -7.21 -24.62
C ASN A 202 14.89 -8.08 -24.21
N ALA A 203 14.95 -8.49 -22.93
CA ALA A 203 16.04 -9.30 -22.39
C ALA A 203 15.52 -10.27 -21.33
N SER A 204 16.35 -11.24 -20.97
CA SER A 204 16.10 -12.10 -19.83
C SER A 204 16.42 -11.38 -18.52
N GLY A 205 15.66 -11.66 -17.46
CA GLY A 205 15.87 -11.12 -16.13
C GLY A 205 14.95 -9.97 -15.76
N LEU A 206 15.14 -9.43 -14.56
CA LEU A 206 14.27 -8.40 -13.99
C LEU A 206 14.71 -7.00 -14.45
N ASP A 207 13.73 -6.12 -14.62
CA ASP A 207 13.98 -4.71 -14.88
C ASP A 207 14.10 -3.96 -13.54
N TYR A 208 15.30 -3.50 -13.23
CA TYR A 208 15.61 -2.72 -12.02
C TYR A 208 15.52 -1.21 -12.23
N GLN A 209 15.21 -0.76 -13.45
CA GLN A 209 15.13 0.67 -13.76
C GLN A 209 13.70 1.19 -13.69
N SER A 210 12.77 0.46 -14.30
CA SER A 210 11.36 0.85 -14.33
C SER A 210 10.47 -0.38 -14.57
N CYS A 211 9.26 -0.35 -14.01
CA CYS A 211 8.22 -1.33 -14.27
C CYS A 211 6.93 -0.63 -14.69
N PRO A 212 6.07 -1.29 -15.48
CA PRO A 212 4.81 -0.70 -15.88
C PRO A 212 3.85 -0.53 -14.71
N THR A 213 3.05 0.55 -14.79
CA THR A 213 1.89 0.79 -13.93
C THR A 213 0.61 0.68 -14.75
N SER A 214 -0.55 1.00 -14.14
CA SER A 214 -1.83 1.12 -14.84
C SER A 214 -1.82 2.19 -15.94
N GLU A 215 -0.93 3.19 -15.87
CA GLU A 215 -0.75 4.22 -16.91
C GLU A 215 -0.13 3.62 -18.19
N ASP A 216 0.67 2.57 -18.06
CA ASP A 216 1.33 1.92 -19.20
C ASP A 216 0.49 0.78 -19.77
N CYS A 217 -0.05 -0.08 -18.90
CA CYS A 217 -0.88 -1.20 -19.31
C CYS A 217 -1.71 -1.77 -18.14
N GLU A 218 -2.92 -2.22 -18.46
CA GLU A 218 -3.86 -2.76 -17.46
C GLU A 218 -3.34 -4.04 -16.78
N ASN A 219 -2.72 -4.94 -17.55
CA ASN A 219 -2.25 -6.23 -17.06
C ASN A 219 -0.77 -6.19 -16.66
N ASN A 220 -0.40 -5.18 -15.86
CA ASN A 220 0.93 -5.09 -15.28
C ASN A 220 1.06 -6.01 -14.03
N PRO A 221 2.31 -6.38 -13.64
CA PRO A 221 2.51 -7.38 -12.58
C PRO A 221 1.97 -6.95 -11.22
N VAL A 222 2.20 -5.72 -10.81
CA VAL A 222 1.87 -5.27 -9.45
C VAL A 222 0.37 -5.08 -9.28
N ASP A 223 -0.31 -4.41 -10.22
CA ASP A 223 -1.76 -4.25 -10.13
C ASP A 223 -2.49 -5.59 -10.23
N SER A 224 -2.02 -6.49 -11.11
CA SER A 224 -2.62 -7.83 -11.23
C SER A 224 -2.46 -8.66 -9.97
N PHE A 225 -1.33 -8.51 -9.25
CA PHE A 225 -1.15 -9.10 -7.93
C PHE A 225 -2.18 -8.55 -6.94
N TRP A 226 -2.30 -7.24 -6.84
CA TRP A 226 -3.22 -6.62 -5.87
C TRP A 226 -4.68 -6.89 -6.20
N ARG A 227 -5.07 -6.95 -7.49
CA ARG A 227 -6.41 -7.37 -7.90
C ARG A 227 -6.71 -8.80 -7.41
N SER A 228 -5.78 -9.73 -7.60
CA SER A 228 -5.95 -11.12 -7.12
C SER A 228 -6.02 -11.20 -5.59
N ALA A 229 -5.13 -10.48 -4.91
CA ALA A 229 -5.08 -10.45 -3.44
C ALA A 229 -6.33 -9.80 -2.83
N SER A 230 -6.81 -8.67 -3.37
CA SER A 230 -8.03 -7.98 -2.93
C SER A 230 -9.27 -8.85 -3.08
N ILE A 231 -9.43 -9.52 -4.24
CA ILE A 231 -10.53 -10.46 -4.47
C ILE A 231 -10.52 -11.57 -3.41
N GLN A 232 -9.36 -12.16 -3.15
CA GLN A 232 -9.26 -13.23 -2.15
C GLN A 232 -9.52 -12.72 -0.73
N TYR A 233 -8.99 -11.56 -0.37
CA TYR A 233 -9.21 -10.94 0.92
C TYR A 233 -10.69 -10.66 1.19
N ALA A 234 -11.41 -10.13 0.21
CA ALA A 234 -12.85 -9.92 0.30
C ALA A 234 -13.63 -11.25 0.50
N ARG A 235 -13.25 -12.32 -0.20
CA ARG A 235 -13.86 -13.66 -0.04
C ARG A 235 -13.59 -14.29 1.33
N ASP A 236 -12.46 -13.97 1.95
CA ASP A 236 -12.05 -14.52 3.25
C ASP A 236 -12.58 -13.71 4.43
N SER A 237 -13.05 -12.48 4.19
CA SER A 237 -13.61 -11.60 5.22
C SER A 237 -14.96 -12.08 5.73
N SER A 238 -15.20 -11.89 7.03
CA SER A 238 -16.46 -12.31 7.67
C SER A 238 -16.81 -11.47 8.90
N GLY A 239 -18.10 -11.44 9.24
CA GLY A 239 -18.63 -10.71 10.38
C GLY A 239 -18.78 -9.22 10.12
N VAL A 240 -18.44 -8.39 11.09
CA VAL A 240 -18.31 -6.95 10.90
C VAL A 240 -17.00 -6.68 10.18
N ILE A 241 -17.06 -5.99 9.06
CA ILE A 241 -15.87 -5.52 8.35
C ILE A 241 -15.77 -4.01 8.46
N ASN A 242 -14.56 -3.49 8.51
CA ASN A 242 -14.30 -2.06 8.60
C ASN A 242 -13.74 -1.55 7.29
N VAL A 243 -14.04 -0.31 6.95
CA VAL A 243 -13.53 0.39 5.75
C VAL A 243 -13.01 1.75 6.17
N MET A 244 -11.73 2.02 5.98
CA MET A 244 -11.11 3.31 6.29
C MET A 244 -10.89 4.11 5.02
N LEU A 245 -11.56 5.26 4.92
CA LEU A 245 -11.50 6.18 3.79
C LEU A 245 -10.76 7.46 4.19
N ASN A 246 -10.07 8.09 3.23
CA ASN A 246 -9.43 9.39 3.44
C ASN A 246 -10.42 10.53 3.11
N GLY A 247 -11.04 11.11 4.13
CA GLY A 247 -11.96 12.26 4.00
C GLY A 247 -11.27 13.58 3.64
N SER A 248 -9.93 13.59 3.59
CA SER A 248 -9.13 14.75 3.16
C SER A 248 -8.66 14.64 1.70
N GLU A 249 -9.00 13.55 0.99
CA GLU A 249 -8.61 13.33 -0.39
C GLU A 249 -9.35 14.28 -1.35
N PRO A 250 -8.64 15.14 -2.10
CA PRO A 250 -9.27 16.12 -2.99
C PRO A 250 -10.14 15.50 -4.09
N ALA A 251 -9.82 14.29 -4.53
CA ALA A 251 -10.57 13.57 -5.56
C ALA A 251 -11.81 12.84 -5.02
N GLY A 252 -12.07 12.91 -3.70
CA GLY A 252 -13.14 12.20 -3.01
C GLY A 252 -12.64 11.00 -2.21
N ALA A 253 -13.29 10.71 -1.10
CA ALA A 253 -12.87 9.67 -0.15
C ALA A 253 -13.06 8.25 -0.68
N TYR A 254 -14.08 8.04 -1.54
CA TYR A 254 -14.38 6.76 -2.18
C TYR A 254 -14.31 6.89 -3.70
N PRO A 255 -13.20 6.48 -4.33
CA PRO A 255 -13.14 6.40 -5.79
C PRO A 255 -14.12 5.35 -6.30
N VAL A 256 -15.01 5.75 -7.22
CA VAL A 256 -16.01 4.84 -7.81
C VAL A 256 -15.37 3.77 -8.72
N LYS A 257 -14.12 3.99 -9.12
CA LYS A 257 -13.22 3.04 -9.76
C LYS A 257 -11.96 2.97 -8.90
N GLY A 258 -11.74 1.87 -8.22
CA GLY A 258 -10.63 1.67 -7.29
C GLY A 258 -10.59 0.22 -6.80
N PHE A 259 -9.61 -0.12 -5.99
CA PHE A 259 -9.47 -1.48 -5.51
C PHE A 259 -10.66 -1.93 -4.66
N PHE A 260 -11.10 -1.11 -3.73
CA PHE A 260 -12.27 -1.43 -2.91
C PHE A 260 -13.54 -1.52 -3.75
N ALA A 261 -13.75 -0.57 -4.67
CA ALA A 261 -14.92 -0.54 -5.51
C ALA A 261 -15.01 -1.73 -6.49
N ASP A 262 -13.92 -2.07 -7.18
CA ASP A 262 -13.95 -2.98 -8.32
C ASP A 262 -13.52 -4.41 -7.95
N PHE A 263 -12.64 -4.57 -6.95
CA PHE A 263 -12.03 -5.86 -6.62
C PHE A 263 -12.31 -6.37 -5.21
N GLU A 264 -13.01 -5.60 -4.37
CA GLU A 264 -13.33 -6.01 -3.01
C GLU A 264 -14.84 -6.08 -2.78
N ILE A 265 -15.58 -4.98 -2.91
CA ILE A 265 -17.04 -4.96 -2.69
C ILE A 265 -17.78 -6.05 -3.48
N PRO A 266 -17.52 -6.29 -4.80
CA PRO A 266 -18.24 -7.29 -5.57
C PRO A 266 -18.00 -8.73 -5.10
N TYR A 267 -16.95 -8.97 -4.35
CA TYR A 267 -16.53 -10.29 -3.88
C TYR A 267 -16.81 -10.54 -2.40
N LEU A 268 -17.34 -9.55 -1.67
CA LEU A 268 -17.87 -9.75 -0.33
C LEU A 268 -19.00 -10.76 -0.34
N GLN A 269 -18.93 -11.74 0.53
CA GLN A 269 -19.95 -12.81 0.62
C GLN A 269 -21.04 -12.37 1.59
N LYS A 270 -22.21 -12.04 1.06
CA LYS A 270 -23.33 -11.47 1.82
C LYS A 270 -23.77 -12.34 3.00
N ASP A 271 -23.67 -13.66 2.85
CA ASP A 271 -23.98 -14.64 3.90
C ASP A 271 -22.97 -14.67 5.04
N LYS A 272 -21.76 -14.14 4.81
CA LYS A 272 -20.70 -14.04 5.81
C LYS A 272 -20.60 -12.68 6.48
N ILE A 273 -21.00 -11.61 5.78
CA ILE A 273 -20.86 -10.23 6.27
C ILE A 273 -22.12 -9.83 7.05
N THR A 274 -21.95 -9.45 8.29
CA THR A 274 -23.07 -8.97 9.14
C THR A 274 -23.29 -7.48 9.04
N ARG A 275 -22.21 -6.69 8.94
CA ARG A 275 -22.25 -5.22 8.81
C ARG A 275 -20.94 -4.69 8.24
N ILE A 276 -20.99 -3.52 7.62
CA ILE A 276 -19.84 -2.77 7.12
C ILE A 276 -19.78 -1.44 7.89
N ASP A 277 -18.70 -1.23 8.64
CA ASP A 277 -18.48 0.01 9.38
C ASP A 277 -17.49 0.90 8.61
N ILE A 278 -17.96 2.04 8.14
CA ILE A 278 -17.18 3.01 7.34
C ILE A 278 -16.61 4.05 8.29
N TRP A 279 -15.29 4.24 8.25
CA TRP A 279 -14.55 5.26 9.00
C TRP A 279 -13.98 6.28 8.02
N VAL A 280 -14.55 7.48 7.96
CA VAL A 280 -14.05 8.58 7.15
C VAL A 280 -13.05 9.36 8.01
N MET A 281 -11.76 9.18 7.74
CA MET A 281 -10.69 9.80 8.53
C MET A 281 -10.20 11.06 7.85
N HIS A 282 -10.09 12.15 8.62
CA HIS A 282 -9.52 13.40 8.15
C HIS A 282 -8.10 13.57 8.67
N GLU A 283 -7.21 14.02 7.78
CA GLU A 283 -5.82 14.33 8.17
C GLU A 283 -5.78 15.47 9.20
N ILE A 284 -4.88 15.35 10.17
CA ILE A 284 -4.60 16.45 11.08
C ILE A 284 -4.00 17.62 10.28
N ARG A 285 -4.64 18.79 10.33
CA ARG A 285 -4.33 19.99 9.52
C ARG A 285 -4.70 19.86 8.04
N GLY A 286 -5.29 18.75 7.62
CA GLY A 286 -5.80 18.57 6.26
C GLY A 286 -7.18 19.20 6.07
N PRO A 287 -7.62 19.35 4.82
CA PRO A 287 -8.99 19.78 4.54
C PRO A 287 -9.97 18.66 4.91
N LYS A 288 -11.18 19.05 5.32
CA LYS A 288 -12.32 18.13 5.36
C LYS A 288 -13.03 18.24 4.02
N VAL A 289 -12.74 17.32 3.09
CA VAL A 289 -13.29 17.35 1.74
C VAL A 289 -14.64 16.62 1.69
N GLU A 290 -14.70 15.43 2.29
CA GLU A 290 -15.92 14.64 2.37
C GLU A 290 -16.08 14.01 3.75
N SER A 291 -17.33 13.84 4.16
CA SER A 291 -17.75 13.22 5.41
C SER A 291 -18.84 12.17 5.15
N CYS A 292 -19.27 11.46 6.17
CA CYS A 292 -20.38 10.51 6.11
C CYS A 292 -21.63 11.16 5.52
N GLY A 293 -22.30 10.47 4.59
CA GLY A 293 -23.50 10.96 3.91
C GLY A 293 -23.27 12.02 2.83
N GLU A 294 -22.01 12.36 2.51
CA GLU A 294 -21.65 13.38 1.53
C GLU A 294 -20.85 12.80 0.37
N GLY A 295 -20.85 13.49 -0.78
CA GLY A 295 -20.00 13.25 -1.94
C GLY A 295 -19.93 11.79 -2.36
N SER A 296 -18.70 11.29 -2.52
CA SER A 296 -18.45 9.91 -2.91
C SER A 296 -18.75 8.90 -1.79
N VAL A 297 -18.64 9.30 -0.52
CA VAL A 297 -19.02 8.44 0.62
C VAL A 297 -20.50 8.07 0.55
N LYS A 298 -21.37 9.05 0.25
CA LYS A 298 -22.80 8.78 0.02
C LYS A 298 -23.02 7.78 -1.12
N LEU A 299 -22.26 7.88 -2.20
CA LEU A 299 -22.36 6.90 -3.31
C LEU A 299 -22.00 5.49 -2.86
N LEU A 300 -21.01 5.35 -1.96
CA LEU A 300 -20.67 4.07 -1.34
C LEU A 300 -21.84 3.56 -0.48
N GLU A 301 -22.38 4.39 0.43
CA GLU A 301 -23.51 4.02 1.29
C GLU A 301 -24.72 3.55 0.45
N GLU A 302 -25.10 4.30 -0.58
CA GLU A 302 -26.16 3.91 -1.53
C GLU A 302 -25.84 2.62 -2.30
N ARG A 303 -24.57 2.37 -2.62
CA ARG A 303 -24.15 1.12 -3.26
C ARG A 303 -24.33 -0.07 -2.32
N LEU A 304 -23.92 0.07 -1.07
CA LEU A 304 -24.07 -0.96 -0.04
C LEU A 304 -25.54 -1.27 0.22
N ASP A 305 -26.39 -0.24 0.28
CA ASP A 305 -27.85 -0.39 0.40
C ASP A 305 -28.45 -1.19 -0.76
N ARG A 306 -28.08 -0.83 -2.02
CA ARG A 306 -28.53 -1.57 -3.21
C ARG A 306 -28.10 -3.04 -3.21
N MET A 307 -26.93 -3.33 -2.64
CA MET A 307 -26.42 -4.69 -2.47
C MET A 307 -27.05 -5.39 -1.24
N GLY A 308 -27.76 -4.66 -0.40
CA GLY A 308 -28.43 -5.14 0.80
C GLY A 308 -27.47 -5.47 1.95
N PHE A 309 -26.33 -4.78 2.06
CA PHE A 309 -25.48 -4.81 3.22
C PHE A 309 -25.97 -3.82 4.28
N GLN A 310 -25.96 -4.27 5.54
CA GLN A 310 -26.10 -3.34 6.67
C GLN A 310 -24.79 -2.56 6.80
N HIS A 311 -24.88 -1.25 6.97
CA HIS A 311 -23.68 -0.41 7.16
C HIS A 311 -23.91 0.69 8.20
N SER A 312 -22.83 1.25 8.69
CA SER A 312 -22.78 2.48 9.49
C SER A 312 -21.60 3.33 9.03
N CYS A 313 -21.66 4.63 9.24
CA CYS A 313 -20.58 5.54 8.92
C CYS A 313 -20.28 6.44 10.11
N ILE A 314 -19.01 6.71 10.34
CA ILE A 314 -18.53 7.61 11.38
C ILE A 314 -17.32 8.41 10.89
N ASP A 315 -17.39 9.72 11.08
CA ASP A 315 -16.25 10.61 10.84
C ASP A 315 -15.26 10.55 12.01
N ASP A 316 -13.98 10.60 11.67
CA ASP A 316 -12.87 10.66 12.63
C ASP A 316 -13.02 9.61 13.76
N TYR A 317 -13.13 8.31 13.38
CA TYR A 317 -13.28 7.21 14.35
C TYR A 317 -12.28 7.35 15.51
N PRO A 318 -12.76 7.52 16.78
CA PRO A 318 -11.91 7.98 17.87
C PRO A 318 -10.62 7.19 18.12
N PRO A 319 -10.59 5.84 18.05
CA PRO A 319 -9.36 5.09 18.26
C PRO A 319 -8.29 5.38 17.20
N VAL A 320 -8.68 5.61 15.93
CA VAL A 320 -7.76 5.97 14.85
C VAL A 320 -7.35 7.43 14.96
N LYS A 321 -8.28 8.32 15.31
CA LYS A 321 -8.00 9.75 15.53
C LYS A 321 -6.98 9.95 16.65
N LEU A 322 -7.10 9.20 17.74
CA LEU A 322 -6.11 9.23 18.83
C LEU A 322 -4.70 8.88 18.34
N LEU A 323 -4.59 7.89 17.47
CA LEU A 323 -3.31 7.51 16.88
C LEU A 323 -2.70 8.65 16.04
N GLN A 324 -3.50 9.30 15.18
CA GLN A 324 -3.04 10.49 14.44
C GLN A 324 -2.58 11.61 15.39
N CYS A 325 -3.25 11.77 16.53
CA CYS A 325 -2.96 12.80 17.51
C CYS A 325 -1.68 12.53 18.33
N LEU A 326 -1.14 11.33 18.35
CA LEU A 326 0.14 11.07 19.02
C LEU A 326 1.29 11.93 18.45
N GLU A 327 1.27 12.16 17.14
CA GLU A 327 2.27 13.01 16.48
C GLU A 327 1.93 14.51 16.50
N HIS A 328 0.68 14.86 16.82
CA HIS A 328 0.13 16.22 16.75
C HIS A 328 -0.64 16.62 18.02
N SER A 329 -0.14 16.22 19.20
CA SER A 329 -0.84 16.33 20.49
C SER A 329 -1.28 17.76 20.90
N THR A 330 -0.61 18.79 20.36
CA THR A 330 -0.94 20.19 20.63
C THR A 330 -1.92 20.80 19.63
N HIS A 331 -2.32 20.05 18.59
CA HIS A 331 -3.24 20.56 17.58
C HIS A 331 -4.67 20.68 18.14
N PRO A 332 -5.45 21.73 17.81
CA PRO A 332 -6.83 21.86 18.28
C PRO A 332 -7.72 20.65 18.00
N ASP A 333 -7.56 20.01 16.83
CA ASP A 333 -8.31 18.79 16.46
C ASP A 333 -7.99 17.60 17.37
N CYS A 334 -6.88 17.67 18.10
CA CYS A 334 -6.45 16.67 19.05
C CYS A 334 -6.73 17.06 20.52
N ALA A 335 -7.28 18.23 20.75
CA ALA A 335 -7.81 18.64 22.04
C ALA A 335 -9.07 17.78 22.30
N LEU A 336 -8.87 16.59 22.85
CA LEU A 336 -9.97 15.74 23.30
C LEU A 336 -10.78 16.54 24.28
N SER A 337 -12.04 16.81 23.98
CA SER A 337 -12.92 17.46 24.94
C SER A 337 -12.92 16.61 26.22
N SER A 338 -12.57 17.22 27.33
CA SER A 338 -12.52 16.56 28.64
C SER A 338 -13.83 15.82 28.99
N ALA A 339 -14.95 16.20 28.37
CA ALA A 339 -16.23 15.55 28.45
C ALA A 339 -16.27 14.16 27.80
N ALA A 340 -15.63 13.95 26.63
CA ALA A 340 -15.60 12.62 25.99
C ALA A 340 -14.69 11.64 26.75
N ALA A 341 -13.59 12.13 27.32
CA ALA A 341 -12.69 11.32 28.14
C ALA A 341 -13.32 10.90 29.47
N SER A 342 -14.17 11.72 30.07
CA SER A 342 -14.89 11.37 31.32
C SER A 342 -15.98 10.33 31.07
N THR A 343 -16.75 10.44 29.99
CA THR A 343 -17.83 9.51 29.66
C THR A 343 -17.29 8.12 29.30
N GLN A 344 -16.17 8.04 28.58
CA GLN A 344 -15.53 6.73 28.30
C GLN A 344 -14.88 6.11 29.52
N ARG A 345 -14.34 6.92 30.43
CA ARG A 345 -13.81 6.43 31.71
C ARG A 345 -14.91 5.87 32.59
N GLU A 346 -16.04 6.57 32.70
CA GLU A 346 -17.18 6.10 33.48
C GLU A 346 -17.81 4.83 32.91
N ALA A 347 -17.92 4.70 31.57
CA ALA A 347 -18.40 3.49 30.92
C ALA A 347 -17.44 2.30 31.16
N PHE A 348 -16.13 2.52 31.07
CA PHE A 348 -15.12 1.49 31.31
C PHE A 348 -15.11 1.02 32.77
N TYR A 349 -15.27 1.94 33.74
CA TYR A 349 -15.36 1.57 35.17
C TYR A 349 -16.70 0.95 35.51
N ALA A 350 -17.80 1.33 34.88
CA ALA A 350 -19.10 0.70 35.06
C ALA A 350 -19.11 -0.76 34.57
N GLU A 351 -18.46 -1.01 33.44
CA GLU A 351 -18.33 -2.36 32.88
C GLU A 351 -17.39 -3.25 33.72
N GLN A 352 -16.31 -2.72 34.24
CA GLN A 352 -15.40 -3.41 35.15
C GLN A 352 -16.01 -3.60 36.54
N GLY A 353 -16.77 -2.59 37.03
CA GLY A 353 -17.46 -2.66 38.32
C GLY A 353 -18.53 -3.75 38.36
N ALA A 354 -19.21 -4.03 37.27
CA ALA A 354 -20.22 -5.08 37.16
C ALA A 354 -19.62 -6.50 37.37
N TYR A 355 -18.37 -6.72 36.94
CA TYR A 355 -17.69 -8.01 37.13
C TYR A 355 -17.21 -8.26 38.58
N PHE A 356 -17.00 -7.21 39.37
CA PHE A 356 -16.54 -7.35 40.77
C PHE A 356 -17.67 -7.38 41.80
N ILE A 357 -18.84 -6.84 41.51
CA ILE A 357 -19.97 -6.76 42.46
C ILE A 357 -20.78 -8.07 42.48
N PHE A 358 -20.92 -8.78 41.35
CA PHE A 358 -21.69 -10.02 41.31
C PHE A 358 -21.11 -11.18 42.14
N PRO A 359 -19.81 -11.46 42.18
CA PRO A 359 -19.29 -12.54 43.05
C PRO A 359 -19.32 -12.20 44.52
N LEU A 360 -19.28 -10.92 44.93
CA LEU A 360 -19.38 -10.52 46.35
C LEU A 360 -20.81 -10.65 46.91
N LEU A 361 -21.84 -10.37 46.11
CA LEU A 361 -23.23 -10.57 46.52
C LEU A 361 -23.59 -12.05 46.62
N ALA A 362 -23.04 -12.92 45.77
CA ALA A 362 -23.24 -14.37 45.89
C ALA A 362 -22.55 -14.99 47.12
N ALA A 363 -21.43 -14.40 47.57
CA ALA A 363 -20.75 -14.86 48.78
C ALA A 363 -21.48 -14.48 50.08
N PHE A 364 -22.18 -13.35 50.11
CA PHE A 364 -22.95 -12.92 51.29
C PHE A 364 -24.26 -13.67 51.47
N THR A 365 -24.88 -14.19 50.39
CA THR A 365 -26.11 -14.97 50.49
C THR A 365 -25.86 -16.41 51.00
N SER A 366 -24.65 -16.96 50.87
CA SER A 366 -24.29 -18.30 51.35
C SER A 366 -23.96 -18.35 52.84
N VAL A 367 -23.69 -17.23 53.51
CA VAL A 367 -23.36 -17.18 54.94
C VAL A 367 -24.62 -16.98 55.82
N ALA A 368 -25.74 -16.60 55.23
CA ALA A 368 -27.01 -16.40 55.96
C ALA A 368 -27.90 -17.68 56.06
N GLN A 369 -27.41 -18.84 55.58
CA GLN A 369 -28.10 -20.14 55.63
C GLN A 369 -27.32 -21.21 56.38
N MET A 370 -26.40 -20.83 57.30
CA MET A 370 -25.84 -21.74 58.29
C MET A 370 -26.26 -21.36 59.72
#